data_019496cc8e790d01a0fd8157ebdf549d
#
_entry.id   019496cc8e790d01a0fd8157ebdf549d
#
_cell.length_a   1.000
_cell.length_b   1.000
_cell.length_c   1.000
_cell.angle_alpha   90.00
_cell.angle_beta   90.00
_cell.angle_gamma   90.00
#
_symmetry.space_group_name_H-M   'P 1'
#
loop_
_entity.id
_entity.type
_entity.pdbx_description
1 polymer ?
#
loop_
_entity_poly.entity_id
_entity_poly.type
_entity_poly.pdbx_seq_one_letter_code
_entity_poly.pdbx_strand_id
1 'polypeptide(L)'
;KSSKKASSGHEYYQTVLERYQAYSRAIEAGDSAGLETKLKEIDPQSDEYAYAMYLQTLGSKPNLSYFYTDLDKDGRDELLIGNGQTVSAIYYLKGQQPELLHTAFVASSGGSRSGFQIFEDGSVIYASFSSLQPEVDLIHYKFQKGKLETVNKIQIKNGDGQKPEKALGITAKELDQAKFGWKELETGKKAKNQANNSEQQTSSFQVRVAVSDLRIRKEASIKGEEVGMIPQGVYTITETVTADGYTWGKLQSGQGWIALEFTTRVEGGNADRKSVV
;
A
#
# COMPACT_ATOMS: atom_id res chain seq x y z
N LYS A 1 34.90 18.53 23.03
CA LYS A 1 34.08 18.99 21.87
C LYS A 1 32.99 17.96 21.69
N SER A 2 31.76 18.30 22.11
CA SER A 2 30.57 17.50 21.89
C SER A 2 30.25 17.54 20.39
N SER A 3 30.45 16.43 19.69
CA SER A 3 29.99 16.28 18.32
C SER A 3 28.44 16.25 18.37
N LYS A 4 27.78 17.31 17.89
CA LYS A 4 26.34 17.24 17.60
C LYS A 4 26.14 16.10 16.60
N LYS A 5 25.46 15.04 17.04
CA LYS A 5 24.98 13.98 16.15
C LYS A 5 24.12 14.70 15.10
N ALA A 6 24.40 14.51 13.82
CA ALA A 6 23.58 15.08 12.75
C ALA A 6 22.14 14.60 12.95
N SER A 7 21.16 15.50 12.75
CA SER A 7 19.74 15.12 12.81
C SER A 7 19.46 14.17 11.65
N SER A 8 18.74 13.07 11.94
CA SER A 8 18.28 12.11 10.90
C SER A 8 17.24 12.71 9.95
N GLY A 9 16.74 13.92 10.23
CA GLY A 9 15.79 14.63 9.38
C GLY A 9 14.31 14.23 9.54
N HIS A 10 13.99 13.35 10.50
CA HIS A 10 12.61 12.86 10.70
C HIS A 10 11.61 13.97 10.94
N GLU A 11 12.02 15.06 11.61
CA GLU A 11 11.18 16.21 11.91
C GLU A 11 10.62 16.89 10.65
N TYR A 12 11.33 16.83 9.54
CA TYR A 12 10.89 17.44 8.28
C TYR A 12 9.80 16.65 7.56
N TYR A 13 9.64 15.35 7.89
CA TYR A 13 8.61 14.49 7.31
C TYR A 13 7.27 14.51 8.07
N GLN A 14 7.18 15.24 9.17
CA GLN A 14 5.98 15.26 10.00
C GLN A 14 4.72 15.64 9.22
N THR A 15 4.82 16.66 8.35
CA THR A 15 3.69 17.10 7.51
C THR A 15 3.24 16.04 6.50
N VAL A 16 4.17 15.22 6.00
CA VAL A 16 3.85 14.08 5.11
C VAL A 16 3.06 13.05 5.89
N LEU A 17 3.54 12.63 7.06
CA LEU A 17 2.85 11.64 7.90
C LEU A 17 1.45 12.11 8.31
N GLU A 18 1.30 13.40 8.66
CA GLU A 18 0.01 14.00 9.01
C GLU A 18 -0.98 13.98 7.86
N ARG A 19 -0.53 14.21 6.60
CA ARG A 19 -1.40 14.08 5.42
C ARG A 19 -1.88 12.64 5.24
N TYR A 20 -1.00 11.65 5.27
CA TYR A 20 -1.38 10.24 5.16
C TYR A 20 -2.29 9.78 6.30
N GLN A 21 -2.07 10.28 7.52
CA GLN A 21 -2.98 10.05 8.65
C GLN A 21 -4.37 10.65 8.38
N ALA A 22 -4.42 11.85 7.79
CA ALA A 22 -5.68 12.50 7.45
C ALA A 22 -6.44 11.73 6.37
N TYR A 23 -5.74 11.24 5.32
CA TYR A 23 -6.34 10.39 4.29
C TYR A 23 -6.91 9.11 4.91
N SER A 24 -6.10 8.42 5.72
CA SER A 24 -6.51 7.18 6.38
C SER A 24 -7.74 7.39 7.29
N ARG A 25 -7.78 8.47 8.07
CA ARG A 25 -8.94 8.80 8.92
C ARG A 25 -10.21 9.06 8.12
N ALA A 26 -10.11 9.85 7.04
CA ALA A 26 -11.25 10.15 6.19
C ALA A 26 -11.81 8.89 5.51
N ILE A 27 -10.94 8.03 5.00
CA ILE A 27 -11.32 6.75 4.37
C ILE A 27 -11.95 5.81 5.41
N GLU A 28 -11.34 5.65 6.59
CA GLU A 28 -11.86 4.82 7.68
C GLU A 28 -13.24 5.28 8.16
N ALA A 29 -13.48 6.60 8.16
CA ALA A 29 -14.75 7.19 8.55
C ALA A 29 -15.81 7.17 7.42
N GLY A 30 -15.45 6.78 6.19
CA GLY A 30 -16.32 6.92 5.01
C GLY A 30 -16.58 8.39 4.63
N ASP A 31 -15.72 9.31 5.08
CA ASP A 31 -15.84 10.75 4.85
C ASP A 31 -15.21 11.14 3.51
N SER A 32 -15.91 10.89 2.43
CA SER A 32 -15.45 11.24 1.08
C SER A 32 -15.27 12.74 0.88
N ALA A 33 -16.12 13.57 1.50
CA ALA A 33 -16.03 15.04 1.41
C ALA A 33 -14.80 15.56 2.17
N GLY A 34 -14.51 14.98 3.34
CA GLY A 34 -13.31 15.29 4.11
C GLY A 34 -12.04 14.90 3.37
N LEU A 35 -12.02 13.73 2.73
CA LEU A 35 -10.91 13.32 1.89
C LEU A 35 -10.72 14.27 0.70
N GLU A 36 -11.79 14.60 -0.03
CA GLU A 36 -11.73 15.54 -1.15
C GLU A 36 -11.18 16.91 -0.73
N THR A 37 -11.58 17.39 0.46
CA THR A 37 -11.07 18.65 1.02
C THR A 37 -9.55 18.59 1.22
N LYS A 38 -9.04 17.46 1.74
CA LYS A 38 -7.58 17.26 1.90
C LYS A 38 -6.85 17.14 0.56
N LEU A 39 -7.46 16.51 -0.42
CA LEU A 39 -6.87 16.35 -1.74
C LEU A 39 -6.80 17.67 -2.52
N LYS A 40 -7.64 18.67 -2.21
CA LYS A 40 -7.52 20.02 -2.80
C LYS A 40 -6.25 20.77 -2.38
N GLU A 41 -5.57 20.31 -1.32
CA GLU A 41 -4.32 20.91 -0.84
C GLU A 41 -3.09 20.43 -1.64
N ILE A 42 -3.23 19.42 -2.51
CA ILE A 42 -2.15 18.85 -3.32
C ILE A 42 -2.48 18.92 -4.81
N ASP A 43 -1.43 18.85 -5.64
CA ASP A 43 -1.57 18.85 -7.09
C ASP A 43 -2.37 17.61 -7.58
N PRO A 44 -3.49 17.80 -8.30
CA PRO A 44 -4.28 16.69 -8.85
C PRO A 44 -3.53 15.81 -9.86
N GLN A 45 -2.41 16.30 -10.39
CA GLN A 45 -1.53 15.55 -11.31
C GLN A 45 -0.41 14.81 -10.58
N SER A 46 -0.32 14.96 -9.25
CA SER A 46 0.75 14.33 -8.47
C SER A 46 0.51 12.84 -8.24
N ASP A 47 1.59 12.08 -8.09
CA ASP A 47 1.56 10.67 -7.70
C ASP A 47 0.89 10.49 -6.32
N GLU A 48 1.06 11.45 -5.40
CA GLU A 48 0.40 11.41 -4.07
C GLU A 48 -1.12 11.46 -4.20
N TYR A 49 -1.66 12.33 -5.09
CA TYR A 49 -3.09 12.40 -5.36
C TYR A 49 -3.62 11.07 -5.90
N ALA A 50 -2.95 10.52 -6.91
CA ALA A 50 -3.32 9.24 -7.51
C ALA A 50 -3.33 8.09 -6.46
N TYR A 51 -2.33 8.08 -5.58
CA TYR A 51 -2.26 7.08 -4.52
C TYR A 51 -3.35 7.26 -3.45
N ALA A 52 -3.64 8.48 -3.02
CA ALA A 52 -4.72 8.75 -2.07
C ALA A 52 -6.10 8.34 -2.65
N MET A 53 -6.35 8.60 -3.93
CA MET A 53 -7.55 8.14 -4.62
C MET A 53 -7.62 6.62 -4.70
N TYR A 54 -6.48 5.95 -4.96
CA TYR A 54 -6.40 4.49 -4.91
C TYR A 54 -6.75 3.95 -3.51
N LEU A 55 -6.21 4.54 -2.44
CA LEU A 55 -6.52 4.13 -1.06
C LEU A 55 -8.03 4.20 -0.77
N GLN A 56 -8.72 5.20 -1.32
CA GLN A 56 -10.18 5.32 -1.20
C GLN A 56 -10.91 4.12 -1.83
N THR A 57 -10.40 3.59 -2.95
CA THR A 57 -11.03 2.45 -3.63
C THR A 57 -10.97 1.14 -2.82
N LEU A 58 -10.09 1.05 -1.83
CA LEU A 58 -9.97 -0.12 -0.98
C LEU A 58 -11.18 -0.31 -0.04
N GLY A 59 -12.00 0.74 0.14
CA GLY A 59 -13.29 0.68 0.86
C GLY A 59 -13.20 0.30 2.33
N SER A 60 -12.00 0.29 2.90
CA SER A 60 -11.71 -0.06 4.30
C SER A 60 -10.57 0.80 4.82
N LYS A 61 -10.29 0.73 6.14
CA LYS A 61 -9.13 1.42 6.71
C LYS A 61 -7.86 1.04 5.94
N PRO A 62 -7.16 2.00 5.31
CA PRO A 62 -5.87 1.73 4.72
C PRO A 62 -4.90 1.26 5.80
N ASN A 63 -4.30 0.11 5.62
CA ASN A 63 -3.27 -0.40 6.54
C ASN A 63 -1.93 0.27 6.22
N LEU A 64 -1.80 1.56 6.56
CA LEU A 64 -0.61 2.33 6.30
C LEU A 64 0.43 2.15 7.39
N SER A 65 1.65 1.95 6.96
CA SER A 65 2.84 1.87 7.79
C SER A 65 3.93 2.77 7.23
N TYR A 66 4.88 3.15 8.04
CA TYR A 66 6.05 3.92 7.61
C TYR A 66 7.33 3.35 8.17
N PHE A 67 8.43 3.66 7.49
CA PHE A 67 9.77 3.28 7.90
C PHE A 67 10.76 4.36 7.49
N TYR A 68 11.68 4.68 8.38
CA TYR A 68 12.80 5.56 8.09
C TYR A 68 14.05 4.75 7.82
N THR A 69 14.78 5.08 6.77
CA THR A 69 16.03 4.41 6.41
C THR A 69 16.96 5.35 5.65
N ASP A 70 18.21 5.33 6.00
CA ASP A 70 19.29 6.05 5.32
C ASP A 70 19.80 5.19 4.15
N LEU A 71 19.24 5.42 2.95
CA LEU A 71 19.50 4.60 1.77
C LEU A 71 20.91 4.80 1.22
N ASP A 72 21.51 5.99 1.39
CA ASP A 72 22.83 6.31 0.85
C ASP A 72 23.92 6.50 1.92
N LYS A 73 23.56 6.28 3.19
CA LYS A 73 24.45 6.36 4.36
C LYS A 73 25.06 7.74 4.56
N ASP A 74 24.30 8.80 4.24
CA ASP A 74 24.71 10.19 4.44
C ASP A 74 24.39 10.74 5.84
N GLY A 75 23.64 9.95 6.65
CA GLY A 75 23.21 10.28 8.01
C GLY A 75 21.84 10.92 8.07
N ARG A 76 21.11 11.03 6.95
CA ARG A 76 19.74 11.50 6.84
C ARG A 76 18.87 10.38 6.28
N ASP A 77 17.74 10.17 6.90
CA ASP A 77 16.86 9.10 6.50
C ASP A 77 15.88 9.54 5.41
N GLU A 78 15.59 8.65 4.46
CA GLU A 78 14.41 8.69 3.62
C GLU A 78 13.20 8.17 4.40
N LEU A 79 12.00 8.65 4.03
CA LEU A 79 10.74 8.17 4.55
C LEU A 79 10.07 7.24 3.53
N LEU A 80 9.85 6.02 3.92
CA LEU A 80 9.08 5.03 3.17
C LEU A 80 7.68 4.92 3.75
N ILE A 81 6.65 5.00 2.91
CA ILE A 81 5.27 4.69 3.25
C ILE A 81 4.90 3.37 2.59
N GLY A 82 4.16 2.52 3.27
CA GLY A 82 3.77 1.22 2.75
C GLY A 82 2.65 0.56 3.56
N ASN A 83 2.49 -0.73 3.36
CA ASN A 83 1.47 -1.55 4.02
C ASN A 83 2.05 -2.52 5.06
N GLY A 84 3.30 -2.31 5.48
CA GLY A 84 4.01 -3.21 6.39
C GLY A 84 4.75 -4.37 5.70
N GLN A 85 4.63 -4.50 4.37
CA GLN A 85 5.32 -5.52 3.58
C GLN A 85 5.99 -4.96 2.32
N THR A 86 5.35 -3.99 1.67
CA THR A 86 5.83 -3.36 0.44
C THR A 86 5.80 -1.85 0.56
N VAL A 87 6.75 -1.20 -0.11
CA VAL A 87 6.83 0.25 -0.20
C VAL A 87 5.85 0.75 -1.25
N SER A 88 5.02 1.73 -0.86
CA SER A 88 4.04 2.39 -1.73
C SER A 88 4.37 3.85 -2.02
N ALA A 89 5.23 4.49 -1.25
CA ALA A 89 5.76 5.81 -1.54
C ALA A 89 7.14 5.99 -0.94
N ILE A 90 8.00 6.74 -1.63
CA ILE A 90 9.33 7.11 -1.13
C ILE A 90 9.42 8.63 -1.13
N TYR A 91 9.73 9.20 0.04
CA TYR A 91 10.04 10.61 0.21
C TYR A 91 11.49 10.78 0.60
N TYR A 92 12.12 11.82 0.08
CA TYR A 92 13.50 12.21 0.41
C TYR A 92 13.58 13.69 0.70
N LEU A 93 14.68 14.14 1.30
CA LEU A 93 14.85 15.53 1.67
C LEU A 93 15.70 16.28 0.64
N LYS A 94 15.13 17.33 0.06
CA LYS A 94 15.86 18.33 -0.68
C LYS A 94 16.07 19.55 0.22
N GLY A 95 17.25 19.63 0.81
CA GLY A 95 17.46 20.53 1.95
C GLY A 95 16.65 20.09 3.17
N GLN A 96 15.64 20.84 3.56
CA GLN A 96 14.71 20.53 4.66
C GLN A 96 13.29 20.24 4.17
N GLN A 97 13.09 20.18 2.84
CA GLN A 97 11.78 19.97 2.25
C GLN A 97 11.63 18.51 1.80
N PRO A 98 10.57 17.81 2.25
CA PRO A 98 10.26 16.49 1.75
C PRO A 98 9.79 16.57 0.29
N GLU A 99 10.42 15.79 -0.57
CA GLU A 99 9.98 15.57 -1.95
C GLU A 99 9.58 14.12 -2.16
N LEU A 100 8.50 13.90 -2.90
CA LEU A 100 8.04 12.58 -3.29
C LEU A 100 8.84 12.10 -4.50
N LEU A 101 9.43 10.89 -4.41
CA LEU A 101 10.02 10.24 -5.57
C LEU A 101 8.94 9.70 -6.50
N HIS A 102 8.16 8.77 -6.02
CA HIS A 102 7.00 8.17 -6.69
C HIS A 102 6.08 7.53 -5.67
N THR A 103 4.86 7.21 -6.11
CA THR A 103 4.00 6.24 -5.44
C THR A 103 3.87 4.97 -6.27
N ALA A 104 3.64 3.85 -5.60
CA ALA A 104 3.51 2.54 -6.21
C ALA A 104 2.30 1.80 -5.65
N PHE A 105 1.43 1.32 -6.53
CA PHE A 105 0.24 0.55 -6.19
C PHE A 105 -0.23 -0.29 -7.37
N VAL A 106 -1.10 -1.23 -7.10
CA VAL A 106 -1.71 -2.09 -8.10
C VAL A 106 -3.19 -1.72 -8.20
N ALA A 107 -3.54 -0.98 -9.26
CA ALA A 107 -4.94 -0.66 -9.52
C ALA A 107 -5.73 -1.91 -9.91
N SER A 108 -7.02 -1.96 -9.52
CA SER A 108 -7.91 -3.06 -9.88
C SER A 108 -8.16 -3.11 -11.39
N SER A 109 -8.40 -4.30 -11.91
CA SER A 109 -8.65 -4.75 -13.28
C SER A 109 -8.36 -3.76 -14.43
N GLY A 110 -7.29 -4.03 -15.17
CA GLY A 110 -6.91 -3.26 -16.38
C GLY A 110 -6.17 -1.97 -16.13
N GLY A 111 -5.93 -1.61 -14.85
CA GLY A 111 -5.24 -0.39 -14.46
C GLY A 111 -3.72 -0.48 -14.46
N SER A 112 -3.09 0.64 -14.15
CA SER A 112 -1.65 0.75 -13.98
C SER A 112 -1.19 -0.03 -12.74
N ARG A 113 -0.03 -0.66 -12.87
CA ARG A 113 0.68 -1.34 -11.79
C ARG A 113 2.05 -0.72 -11.65
N SER A 114 2.46 -0.47 -10.42
CA SER A 114 3.79 0.04 -10.14
C SER A 114 4.36 -0.58 -8.86
N GLY A 115 5.69 -0.57 -8.74
CA GLY A 115 6.38 -1.13 -7.60
C GLY A 115 7.80 -0.60 -7.49
N PHE A 116 8.38 -0.80 -6.31
CA PHE A 116 9.77 -0.47 -6.01
C PHE A 116 10.58 -1.72 -5.74
N GLN A 117 11.84 -1.73 -6.23
CA GLN A 117 12.92 -2.57 -5.71
C GLN A 117 13.98 -1.65 -5.12
N ILE A 118 14.45 -1.95 -3.93
CA ILE A 118 15.39 -1.11 -3.17
C ILE A 118 16.63 -1.95 -2.87
N PHE A 119 17.82 -1.38 -3.06
CA PHE A 119 19.09 -2.09 -2.98
C PHE A 119 20.00 -1.51 -1.91
N GLU A 120 20.91 -2.34 -1.38
CA GLU A 120 21.84 -1.99 -0.29
C GLU A 120 22.80 -0.83 -0.62
N ASP A 121 22.97 -0.52 -1.90
CA ASP A 121 23.86 0.53 -2.40
C ASP A 121 23.17 1.87 -2.68
N GLY A 122 21.91 2.02 -2.26
CA GLY A 122 21.10 3.24 -2.51
C GLY A 122 20.44 3.27 -3.89
N SER A 123 20.56 2.22 -4.69
CA SER A 123 19.81 2.08 -5.93
C SER A 123 18.34 1.78 -5.65
N VAL A 124 17.46 2.40 -6.43
CA VAL A 124 16.02 2.16 -6.42
C VAL A 124 15.54 1.97 -7.84
N ILE A 125 14.84 0.88 -8.12
CA ILE A 125 14.10 0.71 -9.36
C ILE A 125 12.64 1.07 -9.11
N TYR A 126 12.09 1.95 -9.92
CA TYR A 126 10.66 2.15 -10.06
C TYR A 126 10.20 1.46 -11.33
N ALA A 127 9.32 0.48 -11.19
CA ALA A 127 8.74 -0.26 -12.30
C ALA A 127 7.27 0.13 -12.45
N SER A 128 6.83 0.42 -13.66
CA SER A 128 5.42 0.71 -13.94
C SER A 128 4.98 0.10 -15.27
N PHE A 129 3.76 -0.41 -15.33
CA PHE A 129 3.16 -0.94 -16.53
C PHE A 129 1.63 -0.91 -16.45
N SER A 130 0.99 -0.89 -17.61
CA SER A 130 -0.43 -1.12 -17.76
C SER A 130 -0.63 -2.57 -18.21
N SER A 131 -1.68 -3.22 -17.71
CA SER A 131 -2.01 -4.61 -18.13
C SER A 131 -2.32 -4.74 -19.64
N LEU A 132 -2.51 -3.63 -20.34
CA LEU A 132 -2.73 -3.58 -21.80
C LEU A 132 -1.44 -3.33 -22.60
N GLN A 133 -0.32 -3.07 -21.92
CA GLN A 133 0.98 -2.81 -22.55
C GLN A 133 1.90 -4.02 -22.43
N PRO A 134 2.59 -4.40 -23.50
CA PRO A 134 3.54 -5.50 -23.48
C PRO A 134 4.87 -5.15 -22.79
N GLU A 135 5.13 -3.87 -22.53
CA GLU A 135 6.36 -3.38 -21.93
C GLU A 135 6.15 -2.94 -20.49
N VAL A 136 7.22 -3.08 -19.69
CA VAL A 136 7.37 -2.52 -18.36
C VAL A 136 8.38 -1.39 -18.44
N ASP A 137 7.95 -0.19 -18.00
CA ASP A 137 8.85 0.95 -17.84
C ASP A 137 9.66 0.78 -16.58
N LEU A 138 10.98 0.89 -16.67
CA LEU A 138 11.89 0.84 -15.54
C LEU A 138 12.67 2.15 -15.45
N ILE A 139 12.68 2.74 -14.26
CA ILE A 139 13.53 3.89 -13.95
C ILE A 139 14.49 3.48 -12.83
N HIS A 140 15.77 3.60 -13.08
CA HIS A 140 16.81 3.41 -12.09
C HIS A 140 17.18 4.76 -11.47
N TYR A 141 16.89 4.90 -10.20
CA TYR A 141 17.32 6.00 -9.34
C TYR A 141 18.49 5.57 -8.47
N LYS A 142 19.33 6.52 -8.10
CA LYS A 142 20.42 6.32 -7.15
C LYS A 142 20.40 7.42 -6.11
N PHE A 143 20.26 7.03 -4.85
CA PHE A 143 20.55 7.88 -3.72
C PHE A 143 22.06 7.83 -3.44
N GLN A 144 22.71 8.98 -3.43
CA GLN A 144 24.14 9.07 -3.15
C GLN A 144 24.51 10.43 -2.56
N LYS A 145 25.06 10.41 -1.33
CA LYS A 145 25.54 11.62 -0.62
C LYS A 145 24.48 12.72 -0.54
N GLY A 146 23.27 12.35 -0.13
CA GLY A 146 22.14 13.26 0.02
C GLY A 146 21.57 13.81 -1.29
N LYS A 147 21.85 13.14 -2.41
CA LYS A 147 21.31 13.51 -3.73
C LYS A 147 20.63 12.32 -4.36
N LEU A 148 19.56 12.60 -5.08
CA LEU A 148 18.87 11.66 -5.94
C LEU A 148 19.28 11.92 -7.41
N GLU A 149 19.70 10.87 -8.08
CA GLU A 149 20.02 10.90 -9.52
C GLU A 149 19.17 9.90 -10.28
N THR A 150 18.70 10.27 -11.46
CA THR A 150 18.14 9.33 -12.43
C THR A 150 19.30 8.76 -13.24
N VAL A 151 19.63 7.49 -13.01
CA VAL A 151 20.77 6.83 -13.66
C VAL A 151 20.39 6.36 -15.05
N ASN A 152 19.21 5.72 -15.18
CA ASN A 152 18.78 5.12 -16.45
C ASN A 152 17.24 5.01 -16.51
N LYS A 153 16.72 4.96 -17.74
CA LYS A 153 15.32 4.67 -18.06
C LYS A 153 15.31 3.69 -19.23
N ILE A 154 14.69 2.54 -19.05
CA ILE A 154 14.57 1.52 -20.09
C ILE A 154 13.17 0.90 -20.09
N GLN A 155 12.86 0.17 -21.14
CA GLN A 155 11.71 -0.70 -21.22
C GLN A 155 12.15 -2.14 -21.36
N ILE A 156 11.45 -3.05 -20.68
CA ILE A 156 11.61 -4.49 -20.86
C ILE A 156 10.27 -5.11 -21.23
N LYS A 157 10.28 -6.26 -21.90
CA LYS A 157 9.03 -6.97 -22.20
C LYS A 157 8.47 -7.63 -20.95
N ASN A 158 7.17 -7.45 -20.76
CA ASN A 158 6.46 -8.10 -19.66
C ASN A 158 6.39 -9.61 -19.93
N GLY A 159 6.80 -10.41 -18.95
CA GLY A 159 6.66 -11.89 -19.01
C GLY A 159 7.76 -12.64 -19.78
N ASP A 160 8.82 -11.97 -20.26
CA ASP A 160 9.97 -12.65 -20.90
C ASP A 160 10.99 -13.24 -19.89
N GLY A 161 10.73 -13.07 -18.60
CA GLY A 161 11.59 -13.55 -17.51
C GLY A 161 12.84 -12.70 -17.25
N GLN A 162 12.99 -11.58 -17.94
CA GLN A 162 14.09 -10.65 -17.70
C GLN A 162 13.90 -9.95 -16.35
N LYS A 163 14.90 -10.05 -15.47
CA LYS A 163 14.87 -9.40 -14.17
C LYS A 163 15.26 -7.93 -14.30
N PRO A 164 14.48 -6.98 -13.72
CA PRO A 164 14.74 -5.54 -13.81
C PRO A 164 16.16 -5.15 -13.39
N GLU A 165 16.66 -5.68 -12.27
CA GLU A 165 17.99 -5.37 -11.76
C GLU A 165 19.09 -5.79 -12.73
N LYS A 166 18.91 -6.92 -13.41
CA LYS A 166 19.88 -7.39 -14.43
C LYS A 166 19.83 -6.53 -15.68
N ALA A 167 18.63 -6.15 -16.14
CA ALA A 167 18.45 -5.26 -17.29
C ALA A 167 19.12 -3.90 -17.07
N LEU A 168 19.12 -3.41 -15.82
CA LEU A 168 19.71 -2.12 -15.43
C LEU A 168 21.17 -2.24 -14.95
N GLY A 169 21.74 -3.45 -14.92
CA GLY A 169 23.12 -3.67 -14.49
C GLY A 169 23.38 -3.47 -13.00
N ILE A 170 22.34 -3.59 -12.16
CA ILE A 170 22.46 -3.47 -10.71
C ILE A 170 22.94 -4.81 -10.17
N THR A 171 24.06 -4.80 -9.43
CA THR A 171 24.67 -5.99 -8.82
C THR A 171 24.53 -6.00 -7.30
N ALA A 172 24.11 -4.87 -6.71
CA ALA A 172 23.86 -4.78 -5.27
C ALA A 172 22.71 -5.71 -4.87
N LYS A 173 22.72 -6.15 -3.62
CA LYS A 173 21.67 -7.01 -3.08
C LYS A 173 20.38 -6.21 -2.87
N GLU A 174 19.28 -6.78 -3.33
CA GLU A 174 17.94 -6.24 -3.06
C GLU A 174 17.59 -6.41 -1.58
N LEU A 175 17.00 -5.37 -1.01
CA LEU A 175 16.50 -5.36 0.35
C LEU A 175 15.10 -6.00 0.39
N ASP A 176 14.89 -6.89 1.34
CA ASP A 176 13.58 -7.50 1.59
C ASP A 176 12.68 -6.51 2.35
N GLN A 177 11.77 -5.87 1.62
CA GLN A 177 10.90 -4.83 2.16
C GLN A 177 9.99 -5.33 3.30
N ALA A 178 9.63 -6.62 3.30
CA ALA A 178 8.83 -7.22 4.38
C ALA A 178 9.58 -7.26 5.72
N LYS A 179 10.91 -7.18 5.69
CA LYS A 179 11.77 -7.17 6.88
C LYS A 179 12.13 -5.79 7.40
N PHE A 180 11.63 -4.73 6.77
CA PHE A 180 11.83 -3.39 7.28
C PHE A 180 11.17 -3.22 8.65
N GLY A 181 11.73 -2.36 9.48
CA GLY A 181 11.19 -2.05 10.81
C GLY A 181 9.94 -1.17 10.73
N TRP A 182 8.92 -1.62 10.01
CA TRP A 182 7.67 -0.91 9.79
C TRP A 182 7.02 -0.49 11.11
N LYS A 183 6.54 0.76 11.14
CA LYS A 183 5.72 1.31 12.21
C LYS A 183 4.34 1.61 11.66
N GLU A 184 3.30 1.19 12.36
CA GLU A 184 1.92 1.52 11.98
C GLU A 184 1.72 3.04 11.99
N LEU A 185 1.06 3.57 10.96
CA LEU A 185 0.67 4.96 10.89
C LEU A 185 -0.61 5.16 11.70
N GLU A 186 -0.45 5.59 12.96
CA GLU A 186 -1.57 5.77 13.89
C GLU A 186 -2.54 6.86 13.40
N THR A 187 -3.82 6.56 13.33
CA THR A 187 -4.86 7.49 12.88
C THR A 187 -5.47 8.32 14.02
N GLY A 188 -4.89 8.28 15.22
CA GLY A 188 -5.23 9.22 16.30
C GLY A 188 -6.45 8.88 17.12
N LYS A 189 -6.91 7.62 17.19
CA LYS A 189 -7.84 7.14 18.21
C LYS A 189 -7.15 6.21 19.20
N LYS A 190 -6.25 6.76 20.04
CA LYS A 190 -5.95 6.18 21.35
C LYS A 190 -6.71 6.98 22.42
N ALA A 191 -7.96 6.62 22.71
CA ALA A 191 -8.55 6.85 24.01
C ALA A 191 -8.47 5.54 24.77
N LYS A 192 -7.57 5.50 25.77
CA LYS A 192 -7.53 4.63 26.95
C LYS A 192 -7.97 3.17 26.77
N ASN A 193 -7.02 2.22 26.70
CA ASN A 193 -6.88 1.19 27.72
C ASN A 193 -5.62 0.35 27.43
N GLN A 194 -4.58 0.55 28.27
CA GLN A 194 -3.60 -0.49 28.53
C GLN A 194 -4.29 -1.53 29.40
N ALA A 195 -4.49 -2.71 28.88
CA ALA A 195 -4.35 -4.00 29.56
C ALA A 195 -4.77 -5.12 28.60
N ASN A 196 -3.77 -6.00 28.30
CA ASN A 196 -3.93 -7.39 27.92
C ASN A 196 -5.06 -7.82 27.00
N ASN A 197 -4.80 -8.13 25.75
CA ASN A 197 -4.95 -9.46 25.18
C ASN A 197 -4.95 -9.38 23.65
N SER A 198 -4.24 -10.29 23.02
CA SER A 198 -4.44 -10.66 21.63
C SER A 198 -5.89 -11.08 21.40
N GLU A 199 -6.71 -10.14 20.88
CA GLU A 199 -8.03 -10.46 20.34
C GLU A 199 -8.11 -9.97 18.89
N GLN A 200 -8.15 -10.94 17.98
CA GLN A 200 -8.61 -10.79 16.62
C GLN A 200 -9.99 -10.12 16.64
N GLN A 201 -10.05 -8.86 16.19
CA GLN A 201 -11.34 -8.18 16.05
C GLN A 201 -12.04 -8.71 14.79
N THR A 202 -12.84 -9.74 14.94
CA THR A 202 -13.74 -10.29 13.94
C THR A 202 -15.00 -9.45 13.85
N SER A 203 -14.94 -8.28 13.24
CA SER A 203 -16.16 -7.63 12.76
C SER A 203 -16.49 -8.18 11.38
N SER A 204 -17.46 -9.09 11.30
CA SER A 204 -17.94 -9.62 10.02
C SER A 204 -18.59 -8.52 9.17
N PHE A 205 -18.36 -8.55 7.87
CA PHE A 205 -18.96 -7.61 6.92
C PHE A 205 -19.42 -8.36 5.66
N GLN A 206 -20.27 -7.72 4.87
CA GLN A 206 -20.79 -8.33 3.65
C GLN A 206 -20.10 -7.77 2.40
N VAL A 207 -19.87 -8.64 1.44
CA VAL A 207 -19.38 -8.31 0.11
C VAL A 207 -20.30 -8.87 -0.97
N ARG A 208 -20.41 -8.16 -2.08
CA ARG A 208 -21.10 -8.60 -3.29
C ARG A 208 -20.09 -9.13 -4.28
N VAL A 209 -20.26 -10.37 -4.71
CA VAL A 209 -19.55 -10.96 -5.84
C VAL A 209 -20.40 -10.77 -7.09
N ALA A 210 -19.90 -10.00 -8.06
CA ALA A 210 -20.55 -9.73 -9.32
C ALA A 210 -19.89 -10.46 -10.52
N VAL A 211 -18.66 -10.96 -10.31
CA VAL A 211 -17.93 -11.75 -11.30
C VAL A 211 -18.32 -13.22 -11.25
N SER A 212 -18.22 -13.94 -12.36
CA SER A 212 -18.65 -15.33 -12.47
C SER A 212 -17.53 -16.36 -12.26
N ASP A 213 -16.28 -15.90 -12.15
CA ASP A 213 -15.09 -16.74 -12.15
C ASP A 213 -14.19 -16.53 -10.92
N LEU A 214 -14.72 -15.96 -9.83
CA LEU A 214 -13.98 -15.79 -8.59
C LEU A 214 -13.80 -17.14 -7.88
N ARG A 215 -12.52 -17.47 -7.64
CA ARG A 215 -12.13 -18.74 -7.03
C ARG A 215 -12.17 -18.69 -5.53
N ILE A 216 -12.62 -19.79 -4.92
CA ILE A 216 -12.46 -20.05 -3.50
C ILE A 216 -11.17 -20.86 -3.32
N ARG A 217 -10.32 -20.44 -2.40
CA ARG A 217 -9.09 -21.14 -2.06
C ARG A 217 -9.11 -21.61 -0.61
N LYS A 218 -8.47 -22.73 -0.37
CA LYS A 218 -8.38 -23.32 0.98
C LYS A 218 -7.58 -22.44 1.93
N GLU A 219 -6.60 -21.71 1.40
CA GLU A 219 -5.70 -20.83 2.12
C GLU A 219 -5.73 -19.45 1.50
N ALA A 220 -5.42 -18.41 2.28
CA ALA A 220 -5.31 -17.02 1.83
C ALA A 220 -4.03 -16.81 0.97
N SER A 221 -3.97 -17.41 -0.20
CA SER A 221 -2.81 -17.40 -1.08
C SER A 221 -3.20 -17.72 -2.53
N ILE A 222 -2.54 -17.10 -3.51
CA ILE A 222 -2.66 -17.46 -4.93
C ILE A 222 -2.17 -18.89 -5.22
N LYS A 223 -1.34 -19.43 -4.35
CA LYS A 223 -0.84 -20.83 -4.40
C LYS A 223 -1.71 -21.81 -3.62
N GLY A 224 -2.70 -21.30 -2.86
CA GLY A 224 -3.63 -22.12 -2.11
C GLY A 224 -4.45 -23.02 -3.05
N GLU A 225 -4.78 -24.22 -2.57
CA GLU A 225 -5.60 -25.19 -3.30
C GLU A 225 -6.95 -24.55 -3.67
N GLU A 226 -7.36 -24.68 -4.94
CA GLU A 226 -8.67 -24.22 -5.40
C GLU A 226 -9.75 -25.21 -4.94
N VAL A 227 -10.73 -24.70 -4.20
CA VAL A 227 -11.85 -25.51 -3.66
C VAL A 227 -13.07 -25.44 -4.58
N GLY A 228 -13.15 -24.40 -5.41
CA GLY A 228 -14.24 -24.15 -6.34
C GLY A 228 -14.37 -22.68 -6.73
N MET A 229 -15.46 -22.35 -7.39
CA MET A 229 -15.84 -20.98 -7.74
C MET A 229 -17.01 -20.55 -6.87
N ILE A 230 -17.00 -19.26 -6.46
CA ILE A 230 -18.11 -18.69 -5.72
C ILE A 230 -19.15 -18.13 -6.70
N PRO A 231 -20.43 -18.50 -6.59
CA PRO A 231 -21.49 -17.91 -7.40
C PRO A 231 -21.64 -16.42 -7.15
N GLN A 232 -22.22 -15.68 -8.12
CA GLN A 232 -22.61 -14.29 -7.91
C GLN A 232 -23.60 -14.20 -6.74
N GLY A 233 -23.39 -13.22 -5.85
CA GLY A 233 -24.22 -13.09 -4.65
C GLY A 233 -23.61 -12.20 -3.58
N VAL A 234 -24.24 -12.16 -2.42
CA VAL A 234 -23.76 -11.44 -1.24
C VAL A 234 -23.28 -12.44 -0.21
N TYR A 235 -22.06 -12.23 0.28
CA TYR A 235 -21.39 -13.15 1.20
C TYR A 235 -20.85 -12.42 2.42
N THR A 236 -20.89 -13.07 3.56
CA THR A 236 -20.31 -12.55 4.80
C THR A 236 -18.86 -12.99 4.93
N ILE A 237 -17.99 -12.01 5.17
CA ILE A 237 -16.57 -12.20 5.45
C ILE A 237 -16.35 -12.10 6.95
N THR A 238 -15.68 -13.08 7.53
CA THR A 238 -15.45 -13.17 8.99
C THR A 238 -14.02 -12.84 9.39
N GLU A 239 -13.08 -12.92 8.45
CA GLU A 239 -11.66 -12.68 8.69
C GLU A 239 -11.02 -12.14 7.41
N THR A 240 -10.02 -11.28 7.52
CA THR A 240 -9.25 -10.79 6.38
C THR A 240 -7.76 -10.99 6.62
N VAL A 241 -7.04 -11.38 5.55
CA VAL A 241 -5.59 -11.54 5.54
C VAL A 241 -5.05 -10.98 4.24
N THR A 242 -3.96 -10.22 4.29
CA THR A 242 -3.24 -9.77 3.10
C THR A 242 -2.09 -10.74 2.81
N ALA A 243 -2.13 -11.35 1.63
CA ALA A 243 -1.10 -12.27 1.16
C ALA A 243 -1.00 -12.24 -0.37
N ASP A 244 0.19 -12.41 -0.91
CA ASP A 244 0.48 -12.47 -2.35
C ASP A 244 -0.06 -11.25 -3.15
N GLY A 245 -0.09 -10.07 -2.52
CA GLY A 245 -0.60 -8.84 -3.14
C GLY A 245 -2.12 -8.71 -3.20
N TYR A 246 -2.87 -9.59 -2.53
CA TYR A 246 -4.32 -9.57 -2.43
C TYR A 246 -4.77 -9.48 -0.97
N THR A 247 -5.94 -8.87 -0.76
CA THR A 247 -6.68 -8.99 0.49
C THR A 247 -7.63 -10.17 0.38
N TRP A 248 -7.38 -11.19 1.15
CA TRP A 248 -8.20 -12.39 1.21
C TRP A 248 -9.27 -12.26 2.27
N GLY A 249 -10.50 -12.59 1.93
CA GLY A 249 -11.62 -12.65 2.85
C GLY A 249 -12.06 -14.08 3.10
N LYS A 250 -12.16 -14.49 4.37
CA LYS A 250 -12.66 -15.80 4.76
C LYS A 250 -14.17 -15.81 4.73
N LEU A 251 -14.73 -16.74 3.99
CA LEU A 251 -16.17 -16.92 3.90
C LEU A 251 -16.73 -17.46 5.22
N GLN A 252 -17.84 -16.89 5.69
CA GLN A 252 -18.55 -17.36 6.89
C GLN A 252 -19.02 -18.80 6.76
N SER A 253 -19.28 -19.26 5.53
CA SER A 253 -19.63 -20.66 5.25
C SER A 253 -18.54 -21.68 5.59
N GLY A 254 -17.30 -21.22 5.83
CA GLY A 254 -16.14 -22.08 6.06
C GLY A 254 -15.56 -22.72 4.79
N GLN A 255 -16.09 -22.40 3.61
CA GLN A 255 -15.63 -22.98 2.34
C GLN A 255 -14.20 -22.58 1.96
N GLY A 256 -13.70 -21.46 2.50
CA GLY A 256 -12.35 -21.00 2.23
C GLY A 256 -12.25 -19.47 2.09
N TRP A 257 -11.29 -19.05 1.27
CA TRP A 257 -10.90 -17.66 1.09
C TRP A 257 -11.16 -17.19 -0.33
N ILE A 258 -11.59 -15.94 -0.48
CA ILE A 258 -11.75 -15.27 -1.77
C ILE A 258 -10.93 -13.96 -1.77
N ALA A 259 -10.42 -13.56 -2.95
CA ALA A 259 -9.75 -12.29 -3.12
C ALA A 259 -10.79 -11.15 -3.17
N LEU A 260 -10.71 -10.24 -2.22
CA LEU A 260 -11.71 -9.17 -2.03
C LEU A 260 -11.64 -8.08 -3.09
N GLU A 261 -10.54 -7.99 -3.83
CA GLU A 261 -10.36 -7.06 -4.96
C GLU A 261 -11.39 -7.30 -6.08
N PHE A 262 -11.97 -8.49 -6.15
CA PHE A 262 -13.00 -8.86 -7.12
C PHE A 262 -14.42 -8.76 -6.55
N THR A 263 -14.58 -8.08 -5.42
CA THR A 263 -15.86 -7.91 -4.73
C THR A 263 -16.15 -6.44 -4.44
N THR A 264 -17.40 -6.13 -4.15
CA THR A 264 -17.81 -4.82 -3.67
C THR A 264 -18.37 -4.94 -2.26
N ARG A 265 -17.91 -4.13 -1.33
CA ARG A 265 -18.46 -4.11 0.02
C ARG A 265 -19.92 -3.68 0.00
N VAL A 266 -20.79 -4.39 0.71
CA VAL A 266 -22.20 -4.02 0.90
C VAL A 266 -22.30 -3.18 2.18
N GLU A 267 -22.69 -1.92 2.05
CA GLU A 267 -22.99 -1.07 3.20
C GLU A 267 -24.24 -1.60 3.89
N GLY A 268 -24.16 -1.84 5.20
CA GLY A 268 -25.29 -2.28 6.02
C GLY A 268 -26.31 -1.16 6.13
N GLY A 269 -27.40 -1.24 5.38
CA GLY A 269 -28.57 -0.42 5.62
C GLY A 269 -29.15 -0.77 6.99
N ASN A 270 -29.18 0.17 7.90
CA ASN A 270 -30.02 0.12 9.11
C ASN A 270 -31.48 -0.01 8.67
N ALA A 271 -32.00 -1.23 8.69
CA ALA A 271 -33.45 -1.44 8.58
C ALA A 271 -34.08 -0.92 9.86
N ASP A 272 -34.69 0.26 9.77
CA ASP A 272 -35.64 0.79 10.74
C ASP A 272 -36.65 -0.29 11.15
N ARG A 273 -36.52 -0.77 12.38
CA ARG A 273 -37.63 -1.44 13.05
C ARG A 273 -38.63 -0.38 13.49
N LYS A 274 -39.54 0.01 12.61
CA LYS A 274 -40.79 0.62 13.05
C LYS A 274 -41.69 -0.50 13.60
N SER A 275 -41.82 -0.50 14.91
CA SER A 275 -42.90 -1.14 15.64
C SER A 275 -44.23 -0.68 15.07
N VAL A 276 -45.06 -1.62 14.67
CA VAL A 276 -46.52 -1.39 14.56
C VAL A 276 -47.16 -2.04 15.76
N VAL A 277 -47.83 -1.23 16.50
CA VAL A 277 -48.76 -1.59 17.59
C VAL A 277 -49.95 -2.31 17.00
#